data_6f9591880b6134f645a1625802777417
#
_entry.id   6f9591880b6134f645a1625802777417
#
_cell.length_a   1.000
_cell.length_b   1.000
_cell.length_c   1.000
_cell.angle_alpha   90.00
_cell.angle_beta   90.00
_cell.angle_gamma   90.00
#
_symmetry.space_group_name_H-M   'P 1'
#
loop_
_entity.id
_entity.type
_entity.pdbx_description
1 polymer ?
#
loop_
_entity_poly.entity_id
_entity_poly.type
_entity_poly.pdbx_seq_one_letter_code
_entity_poly.pdbx_strand_id
1 'polypeptide(L)' 'MTTHFITAEIDLKETPLQLSQEIESQLEREGEPLRWAITKVDKEKQTATVEAVVTKD' A
#
# COMPACT_ATOMS: atom_id res chain seq x y z
N MET A 1 -11.11 18.36 -2.68
CA MET A 1 -9.96 17.43 -2.58
C MET A 1 -9.59 17.26 -1.10
N THR A 2 -9.57 16.03 -0.63
CA THR A 2 -9.27 15.74 0.76
C THR A 2 -8.12 14.74 0.83
N THR A 3 -7.17 15.00 1.69
CA THR A 3 -6.00 14.14 1.88
C THR A 3 -6.26 13.18 3.04
N HIS A 4 -5.99 11.91 2.83
CA HIS A 4 -6.16 10.87 3.83
C HIS A 4 -4.87 10.10 4.02
N PHE A 5 -4.58 9.77 5.26
CA PHE A 5 -3.46 8.89 5.60
C PHE A 5 -4.05 7.50 5.85
N ILE A 6 -3.55 6.51 5.12
CA ILE A 6 -4.05 5.14 5.24
C ILE A 6 -2.92 4.15 5.46
N THR A 7 -3.28 3.01 6.02
CA THR A 7 -2.38 1.90 6.24
C THR A 7 -2.98 0.66 5.59
N ALA A 8 -2.16 -0.07 4.83
CA ALA A 8 -2.60 -1.29 4.16
C ALA A 8 -1.59 -2.41 4.41
N GLU A 9 -2.08 -3.64 4.45
CA GLU A 9 -1.23 -4.82 4.57
C GLU A 9 -1.23 -5.58 3.26
N ILE A 10 -0.03 -5.87 2.75
CA ILE A 10 0.17 -6.51 1.46
C ILE A 10 0.76 -7.89 1.66
N ASP A 11 0.20 -8.88 0.97
CA ASP A 11 0.70 -10.25 1.00
C ASP A 11 1.90 -10.38 0.06
N LEU A 12 3.06 -10.72 0.61
CA LEU A 12 4.29 -10.86 -0.17
C LEU A 12 4.41 -12.20 -0.88
N LYS A 13 3.55 -13.16 -0.55
CA LYS A 13 3.65 -14.50 -1.10
C LYS A 13 3.31 -14.56 -2.59
N GLU A 14 2.42 -13.72 -3.04
CA GLU A 14 1.83 -13.88 -4.36
C GLU A 14 2.56 -13.15 -5.47
N THR A 15 3.07 -11.94 -5.22
CA THR A 15 3.62 -11.15 -6.33
C THR A 15 4.82 -10.30 -5.92
N PRO A 16 5.95 -10.91 -5.52
CA PRO A 16 7.10 -10.10 -5.12
C PRO A 16 7.68 -9.22 -6.23
N LEU A 17 7.59 -9.68 -7.49
CA LEU A 17 8.12 -8.92 -8.62
C LEU A 17 7.20 -7.77 -9.03
N GLN A 18 5.94 -7.82 -8.63
CA GLN A 18 4.96 -6.81 -8.99
C GLN A 18 4.46 -6.05 -7.77
N LEU A 19 5.25 -6.04 -6.71
CA LEU A 19 4.84 -5.47 -5.44
C LEU A 19 4.41 -4.01 -5.56
N SER A 20 5.16 -3.20 -6.28
CA SER A 20 4.81 -1.80 -6.46
C SER A 20 3.46 -1.62 -7.14
N GLN A 21 3.20 -2.43 -8.17
CA GLN A 21 1.92 -2.37 -8.89
C GLN A 21 0.77 -2.82 -8.01
N GLU A 22 0.99 -3.85 -7.21
CA GLU A 22 -0.02 -4.35 -6.30
C GLU A 22 -0.37 -3.30 -5.23
N ILE A 23 0.64 -2.65 -4.68
CA ILE A 23 0.43 -1.60 -3.69
C ILE A 23 -0.35 -0.45 -4.31
N GLU A 24 0.06 0.02 -5.48
CA GLU A 24 -0.62 1.12 -6.15
C GLU A 24 -2.06 0.77 -6.49
N SER A 25 -2.31 -0.45 -6.94
CA SER A 25 -3.65 -0.92 -7.25
C SER A 25 -4.55 -0.90 -6.02
N GLN A 26 -4.03 -1.33 -4.88
CA GLN A 26 -4.82 -1.30 -3.65
C GLN A 26 -5.06 0.11 -3.16
N LEU A 27 -4.07 0.99 -3.27
CA LEU A 27 -4.22 2.37 -2.85
C LEU A 27 -5.22 3.14 -3.72
N GLU A 28 -5.28 2.82 -5.00
CA GLU A 28 -6.24 3.46 -5.91
C GLU A 28 -7.69 3.21 -5.51
N ARG A 29 -7.96 2.12 -4.82
CA ARG A 29 -9.29 1.86 -4.28
C ARG A 29 -9.68 2.85 -3.21
N GLU A 30 -8.70 3.41 -2.52
CA GLU A 30 -8.92 4.36 -1.43
C GLU A 30 -8.91 5.80 -1.91
N GLY A 31 -8.25 6.07 -3.04
CA GLY A 31 -8.10 7.40 -3.58
C GLY A 31 -6.93 7.46 -4.52
N GLU A 32 -6.55 8.65 -4.94
CA GLU A 32 -5.37 8.82 -5.78
C GLU A 32 -4.12 8.81 -4.90
N PRO A 33 -3.21 7.85 -5.08
CA PRO A 33 -2.00 7.79 -4.24
C PRO A 33 -1.05 8.93 -4.56
N LEU A 34 -0.64 9.67 -3.55
CA LEU A 34 0.35 10.73 -3.68
C LEU A 34 1.74 10.23 -3.34
N ARG A 35 1.84 9.45 -2.29
CA ARG A 35 3.10 8.84 -1.87
C ARG A 35 2.80 7.67 -0.94
N TRP A 36 3.73 6.73 -0.90
CA TRP A 36 3.61 5.60 0.01
C TRP A 36 5.00 5.06 0.33
N ALA A 37 5.07 4.28 1.41
CA ALA A 37 6.29 3.62 1.83
C ALA A 37 5.96 2.35 2.59
N ILE A 38 6.85 1.37 2.50
CA ILE A 38 6.76 0.16 3.30
C ILE A 38 7.42 0.46 4.63
N THR A 39 6.65 0.35 5.72
CA THR A 39 7.13 0.72 7.04
C THR A 39 7.44 -0.47 7.94
N LYS A 40 6.93 -1.65 7.57
CA LYS A 40 7.16 -2.86 8.36
C LYS A 40 7.03 -4.08 7.47
N VAL A 41 7.86 -5.09 7.72
CA VAL A 41 7.77 -6.38 7.04
C VAL A 41 7.68 -7.46 8.11
N ASP A 42 6.69 -8.34 7.97
CA ASP A 42 6.53 -9.50 8.84
C ASP A 42 6.94 -10.74 8.07
N LYS A 43 8.09 -11.30 8.44
CA LYS A 43 8.65 -12.44 7.71
C LYS A 43 7.89 -13.73 7.98
N GLU A 44 7.29 -13.87 9.14
CA GLU A 44 6.54 -15.06 9.46
C GLU A 44 5.25 -15.14 8.67
N LYS A 45 4.53 -14.05 8.60
CA LYS A 45 3.29 -13.96 7.84
C LYS A 45 3.51 -13.67 6.37
N GLN A 46 4.72 -13.24 6.01
CA GLN A 46 5.08 -12.81 4.67
C GLN A 46 4.15 -11.69 4.19
N THR A 47 4.03 -10.68 5.03
CA THR A 47 3.24 -9.49 4.73
C THR A 47 4.07 -8.24 4.92
N ALA A 48 3.65 -7.17 4.26
CA ALA A 48 4.27 -5.86 4.41
C ALA A 48 3.21 -4.83 4.77
N THR A 49 3.54 -3.93 5.68
CA THR A 49 2.68 -2.82 6.03
C THR A 49 3.09 -1.61 5.22
N VAL A 50 2.14 -1.03 4.51
CA VAL A 50 2.34 0.15 3.69
C VAL A 50 1.58 1.31 4.31
N GLU A 51 2.25 2.44 4.47
CA GLU A 51 1.62 3.69 4.87
C GLU A 51 1.61 4.62 3.68
N ALA A 52 0.48 5.22 3.43
CA ALA A 52 0.30 6.00 2.21
C ALA A 52 -0.55 7.24 2.47
N VAL A 53 -0.34 8.23 1.60
CA VAL A 53 -1.18 9.42 1.56
C VAL A 53 -1.93 9.39 0.23
N VAL A 54 -3.25 9.46 0.30
CA VAL A 54 -4.10 9.47 -0.89
C VAL A 54 -5.02 10.68 -0.84
N THR A 55 -5.51 11.10 -2.01
CA THR A 55 -6.50 12.17 -2.08
C THR A 55 -7.82 11.62 -2.60
N LYS A 56 -8.90 12.17 -2.09
CA LYS A 56 -10.27 11.90 -2.56
C LYS A 56 -10.98 13.21 -2.84
N ASP A 57 -11.84 13.17 -3.80
CA ASP A 57 -12.71 14.32 -4.09
C ASP A 57 -13.90 14.38 -3.14
#